data_0896d1a63e99db5c22150ee264cb9695
#
_entry.id   0896d1a63e99db5c22150ee264cb9695
#
_cell.length_a   1.000
_cell.length_b   1.000
_cell.length_c   1.000
_cell.angle_alpha   90.00
_cell.angle_beta   90.00
_cell.angle_gamma   90.00
#
_symmetry.space_group_name_H-M   'P 1'
#
loop_
_entity.id
_entity.type
_entity.pdbx_description
1 polymer ?
#
loop_
_entity_poly.entity_id
_entity_poly.type
_entity_poly.pdbx_seq_one_letter_code
_entity_poly.pdbx_strand_id
1 'polypeptide(L)'
;MIECREHPRIPIELQVFFSTAENADIRQGTMFDISAGGCAVTSSVPVNPGTGVRLLIRATDLGSPITVHSAAVRWANCGEFGVEFISLTDLDRNRLHRLLHVAAPRSARQN
;
A
#
# COMPACT_ATOMS: atom_id res chain seq x y z
N MET A 1 -22.72 -5.85 -8.63
CA MET A 1 -21.43 -6.26 -9.20
C MET A 1 -20.65 -7.08 -8.20
N ILE A 2 -20.01 -8.14 -8.66
CA ILE A 2 -19.28 -9.02 -7.78
C ILE A 2 -17.85 -8.52 -7.60
N GLU A 3 -17.42 -8.47 -6.37
CA GLU A 3 -16.06 -8.09 -6.03
C GLU A 3 -15.15 -9.28 -6.30
N CYS A 4 -14.13 -9.08 -7.13
CA CYS A 4 -13.20 -10.14 -7.51
C CYS A 4 -11.88 -10.12 -6.79
N ARG A 5 -11.72 -9.26 -5.80
CA ARG A 5 -10.48 -9.20 -5.06
C ARG A 5 -10.32 -10.41 -4.17
N GLU A 6 -9.12 -10.97 -4.19
CA GLU A 6 -8.79 -12.04 -3.26
C GLU A 6 -8.65 -11.53 -1.84
N HIS A 7 -8.26 -10.26 -1.69
CA HIS A 7 -7.98 -9.67 -0.39
C HIS A 7 -8.89 -8.49 -0.17
N PRO A 8 -9.64 -8.47 0.93
CA PRO A 8 -10.47 -7.32 1.25
C PRO A 8 -9.64 -6.05 1.41
N ARG A 9 -10.16 -4.95 0.91
CA ARG A 9 -9.52 -3.65 1.08
C ARG A 9 -10.07 -2.96 2.31
N ILE A 10 -9.16 -2.34 3.05
CA ILE A 10 -9.47 -1.69 4.31
C ILE A 10 -9.18 -0.21 4.16
N PRO A 11 -10.18 0.67 4.39
CA PRO A 11 -9.94 2.11 4.37
C PRO A 11 -8.99 2.49 5.49
N ILE A 12 -7.98 3.31 5.16
CA ILE A 12 -6.99 3.75 6.12
C ILE A 12 -6.29 4.97 5.53
N GLU A 13 -5.82 5.84 6.38
CA GLU A 13 -5.06 7.00 5.89
C GLU A 13 -3.69 6.99 6.54
N LEU A 14 -2.67 6.71 5.75
CA LEU A 14 -1.28 6.68 6.22
C LEU A 14 -0.37 7.34 5.21
N GLN A 15 0.67 7.97 5.73
CA GLN A 15 1.69 8.56 4.89
C GLN A 15 2.55 7.47 4.28
N VAL A 16 2.84 7.60 2.99
CA VAL A 16 3.77 6.68 2.33
C VAL A 16 4.83 7.49 1.60
N PHE A 17 6.01 6.91 1.49
CA PHE A 17 7.06 7.41 0.63
C PHE A 17 7.29 6.38 -0.45
N PHE A 18 7.55 6.83 -1.66
CA PHE A 18 7.76 5.88 -2.75
C PHE A 18 8.78 6.43 -3.74
N SER A 19 9.41 5.51 -4.45
CA SER A 19 10.24 5.83 -5.59
C SER A 19 9.89 4.87 -6.71
N THR A 20 10.14 5.29 -7.94
CA THR A 20 9.83 4.44 -9.10
C THR A 20 11.12 3.90 -9.68
N ALA A 21 10.99 2.85 -10.50
CA ALA A 21 12.13 2.28 -11.19
C ALA A 21 12.78 3.28 -12.13
N GLU A 22 12.00 4.26 -12.61
CA GLU A 22 12.50 5.26 -13.55
C GLU A 22 13.12 6.46 -12.87
N ASN A 23 12.79 6.69 -11.60
CA ASN A 23 13.25 7.86 -10.87
C ASN A 23 13.41 7.51 -9.40
N ALA A 24 14.65 7.55 -8.93
CA ALA A 24 14.98 7.17 -7.57
C ALA A 24 14.64 8.24 -6.54
N ASP A 25 14.19 9.42 -6.97
CA ASP A 25 13.80 10.46 -6.03
C ASP A 25 12.63 9.98 -5.17
N ILE A 26 12.72 10.27 -3.88
CA ILE A 26 11.69 9.89 -2.94
C ILE A 26 10.52 10.86 -3.06
N ARG A 27 9.33 10.31 -3.21
CA ARG A 27 8.10 11.07 -3.30
C ARG A 27 7.19 10.71 -2.14
N GLN A 28 6.33 11.63 -1.78
CA GLN A 28 5.41 11.44 -0.67
C GLN A 28 3.99 11.34 -1.19
N GLY A 29 3.22 10.44 -0.59
CA GLY A 29 1.81 10.31 -0.90
C GLY A 29 1.04 9.89 0.34
N THR A 30 -0.27 9.76 0.18
CA THR A 30 -1.15 9.29 1.25
C THR A 30 -1.85 8.02 0.78
N MET A 31 -1.65 6.96 1.54
CA MET A 31 -2.33 5.70 1.27
C MET A 31 -3.74 5.80 1.84
N PHE A 32 -4.75 5.46 1.03
CA PHE A 32 -6.13 5.57 1.48
C PHE A 32 -6.87 4.23 1.55
N ASP A 33 -6.28 3.15 1.04
CA ASP A 33 -6.77 1.81 1.34
C ASP A 33 -5.61 0.83 1.25
N ILE A 34 -5.78 -0.32 1.89
CA ILE A 34 -4.74 -1.33 1.96
C ILE A 34 -5.37 -2.71 2.06
N SER A 35 -4.67 -3.70 1.50
CA SER A 35 -4.99 -5.11 1.65
C SER A 35 -3.70 -5.90 1.77
N ALA A 36 -3.80 -7.20 1.94
CA ALA A 36 -2.60 -8.05 1.98
C ALA A 36 -1.84 -8.04 0.67
N GLY A 37 -2.52 -7.73 -0.43
CA GLY A 37 -1.92 -7.80 -1.76
C GLY A 37 -1.56 -6.47 -2.38
N GLY A 38 -1.96 -5.34 -1.79
CA GLY A 38 -1.67 -4.06 -2.40
C GLY A 38 -2.29 -2.89 -1.66
N CYS A 39 -2.11 -1.71 -2.22
CA CYS A 39 -2.70 -0.50 -1.64
C CYS A 39 -2.96 0.53 -2.72
N ALA A 40 -3.70 1.56 -2.34
CA ALA A 40 -3.96 2.70 -3.22
C ALA A 40 -3.46 3.97 -2.54
N VAL A 41 -2.90 4.87 -3.34
CA VAL A 41 -2.17 6.04 -2.88
C VAL A 41 -2.64 7.27 -3.66
N THR A 42 -2.85 8.39 -2.95
CA THR A 42 -2.98 9.70 -3.60
C THR A 42 -1.62 10.35 -3.64
N SER A 43 -1.31 11.00 -4.75
CA SER A 43 -0.04 11.65 -4.93
C SER A 43 -0.17 12.77 -5.95
N SER A 44 0.57 13.85 -5.74
CA SER A 44 0.64 14.93 -6.72
C SER A 44 1.55 14.58 -7.89
N VAL A 45 2.31 13.48 -7.78
CA VAL A 45 3.22 13.04 -8.82
C VAL A 45 2.56 11.93 -9.61
N PRO A 46 2.38 12.09 -10.92
CA PRO A 46 1.76 11.03 -11.71
C PRO A 46 2.69 9.84 -11.87
N VAL A 47 2.10 8.65 -11.90
CA VAL A 47 2.81 7.42 -12.22
C VAL A 47 1.98 6.67 -13.25
N ASN A 48 2.63 5.81 -14.02
CA ASN A 48 1.97 5.08 -15.09
C ASN A 48 1.75 3.62 -14.70
N PRO A 49 0.65 3.01 -15.15
CA PRO A 49 0.47 1.57 -14.97
C PRO A 49 1.67 0.81 -15.53
N GLY A 50 2.06 -0.25 -14.85
CA GLY A 50 3.21 -1.06 -15.22
C GLY A 50 4.52 -0.60 -14.60
N THR A 51 4.53 0.58 -13.99
CA THR A 51 5.75 1.09 -13.34
C THR A 51 6.06 0.31 -12.09
N GLY A 52 7.32 -0.06 -11.91
CA GLY A 52 7.77 -0.65 -10.65
C GLY A 52 7.98 0.43 -9.60
N VAL A 53 7.53 0.16 -8.38
CA VAL A 53 7.69 1.12 -7.29
C VAL A 53 8.19 0.41 -6.05
N ARG A 54 8.83 1.18 -5.21
CA ARG A 54 9.25 0.77 -3.88
C ARG A 54 8.53 1.68 -2.90
N LEU A 55 7.96 1.10 -1.86
CA LEU A 55 7.14 1.86 -0.92
C LEU A 55 7.67 1.72 0.49
N LEU A 56 7.52 2.80 1.25
CA LEU A 56 7.76 2.79 2.68
C LEU A 56 6.50 3.35 3.33
N ILE A 57 5.79 2.51 4.07
CA ILE A 57 4.52 2.86 4.69
C ILE A 57 4.77 3.21 6.14
N ARG A 58 4.40 4.41 6.53
CA ARG A 58 4.58 4.88 7.90
C ARG A 58 3.36 4.52 8.72
N ALA A 59 3.51 3.48 9.54
CA ALA A 59 2.45 3.03 10.41
C ALA A 59 2.90 3.30 11.85
N THR A 60 2.55 4.46 12.36
CA THR A 60 3.07 4.95 13.65
C THR A 60 2.75 4.00 14.79
N ASP A 61 1.60 3.33 14.73
CA ASP A 61 1.19 2.43 15.80
C ASP A 61 2.07 1.20 15.89
N LEU A 62 2.81 0.88 14.85
CA LEU A 62 3.67 -0.29 14.81
C LEU A 62 5.12 0.05 15.14
N GLY A 63 5.45 1.32 15.29
CA GLY A 63 6.78 1.77 15.65
C GLY A 63 7.78 1.78 14.52
N SER A 64 7.68 0.87 13.57
CA SER A 64 8.60 0.77 12.44
C SER A 64 7.84 0.82 11.14
N PRO A 65 8.39 1.48 10.12
CA PRO A 65 7.73 1.51 8.82
C PRO A 65 7.73 0.12 8.18
N ILE A 66 6.79 -0.07 7.27
CA ILE A 66 6.71 -1.29 6.47
C ILE A 66 7.33 -0.96 5.11
N THR A 67 8.32 -1.75 4.71
CA THR A 67 8.97 -1.58 3.42
C THR A 67 8.43 -2.61 2.44
N VAL A 68 7.95 -2.13 1.29
CA VAL A 68 7.58 -2.99 0.18
C VAL A 68 8.69 -2.85 -0.84
N HIS A 69 9.53 -3.87 -0.95
CA HIS A 69 10.73 -3.79 -1.78
C HIS A 69 10.42 -3.73 -3.27
N SER A 70 9.31 -4.32 -3.67
CA SER A 70 8.90 -4.32 -5.07
C SER A 70 7.38 -4.36 -5.15
N ALA A 71 6.82 -3.46 -5.94
CA ALA A 71 5.39 -3.42 -6.23
C ALA A 71 5.24 -2.92 -7.66
N ALA A 72 4.08 -3.20 -8.25
CA ALA A 72 3.79 -2.75 -9.61
C ALA A 72 2.52 -1.93 -9.60
N VAL A 73 2.56 -0.79 -10.29
CA VAL A 73 1.38 0.04 -10.47
C VAL A 73 0.42 -0.69 -11.41
N ARG A 74 -0.79 -0.95 -10.96
CA ARG A 74 -1.80 -1.66 -11.74
C ARG A 74 -2.82 -0.74 -12.37
N TRP A 75 -3.06 0.42 -11.74
CA TRP A 75 -3.95 1.42 -12.31
C TRP A 75 -3.49 2.80 -11.84
N ALA A 76 -3.84 3.81 -12.61
CA ALA A 76 -3.59 5.20 -12.27
C ALA A 76 -4.71 6.05 -12.81
N ASN A 77 -5.14 7.04 -12.03
CA ASN A 77 -6.26 7.90 -12.38
C ASN A 77 -6.19 9.17 -11.54
N CYS A 78 -6.14 10.31 -12.21
CA CYS A 78 -6.27 11.65 -11.60
C CYS A 78 -5.78 11.76 -10.15
N GLY A 79 -4.47 11.71 -9.97
CA GLY A 79 -3.90 11.93 -8.65
C GLY A 79 -3.89 10.71 -7.74
N GLU A 80 -4.31 9.56 -8.25
CA GLU A 80 -4.34 8.32 -7.49
C GLU A 80 -3.71 7.19 -8.27
N PHE A 81 -3.14 6.23 -7.58
CA PHE A 81 -2.68 5.01 -8.23
C PHE A 81 -2.79 3.85 -7.27
N GLY A 82 -2.95 2.66 -7.82
CA GLY A 82 -3.00 1.44 -7.05
C GLY A 82 -1.85 0.53 -7.41
N VAL A 83 -1.30 -0.15 -6.41
CA VAL A 83 -0.18 -1.05 -6.61
C VAL A 83 -0.51 -2.44 -6.09
N GLU A 84 0.13 -3.42 -6.73
CA GLU A 84 0.16 -4.80 -6.24
C GLU A 84 1.53 -5.03 -5.63
N PHE A 85 1.56 -5.54 -4.40
CA PHE A 85 2.82 -5.88 -3.74
C PHE A 85 3.40 -7.12 -4.38
N ILE A 86 4.69 -7.09 -4.69
CA ILE A 86 5.37 -8.22 -5.31
C ILE A 86 6.34 -8.85 -4.33
N SER A 87 7.10 -8.06 -3.60
CA SER A 87 8.13 -8.58 -2.71
C SER A 87 8.17 -7.82 -1.40
N LEU A 88 8.01 -8.56 -0.30
CA LEU A 88 8.25 -8.08 1.06
C LEU A 88 9.09 -9.11 1.78
N THR A 89 9.89 -8.66 2.75
CA THR A 89 10.54 -9.59 3.65
C THR A 89 9.48 -10.21 4.57
N ASP A 90 9.83 -11.32 5.21
CA ASP A 90 8.92 -11.94 6.18
C ASP A 90 8.58 -10.99 7.31
N LEU A 91 9.55 -10.21 7.76
CA LEU A 91 9.32 -9.24 8.82
C LEU A 91 8.33 -8.17 8.39
N ASP A 92 8.50 -7.63 7.20
CA ASP A 92 7.59 -6.61 6.71
C ASP A 92 6.20 -7.19 6.44
N ARG A 93 6.13 -8.43 5.96
CA ARG A 93 4.85 -9.10 5.77
C ARG A 93 4.11 -9.26 7.09
N ASN A 94 4.83 -9.61 8.15
CA ASN A 94 4.23 -9.71 9.47
C ASN A 94 3.75 -8.36 9.97
N ARG A 95 4.51 -7.32 9.72
CA ARG A 95 4.10 -5.95 10.07
C ARG A 95 2.85 -5.54 9.30
N LEU A 96 2.79 -5.89 8.03
CA LEU A 96 1.63 -5.62 7.20
C LEU A 96 0.39 -6.32 7.76
N HIS A 97 0.52 -7.60 8.11
CA HIS A 97 -0.59 -8.35 8.67
C HIS A 97 -1.08 -7.73 9.97
N ARG A 98 -0.14 -7.26 10.81
CA ARG A 98 -0.51 -6.59 12.06
C ARG A 98 -1.25 -5.29 11.78
N LEU A 99 -0.78 -4.52 10.81
CA LEU A 99 -1.45 -3.28 10.43
C LEU A 99 -2.86 -3.56 9.96
N LEU A 100 -3.05 -4.58 9.12
CA LEU A 100 -4.36 -4.93 8.62
C LEU A 100 -5.29 -5.34 9.76
N HIS A 101 -4.79 -6.06 10.73
CA HIS A 101 -5.59 -6.46 11.88
C HIS A 101 -6.03 -5.25 12.70
N VAL A 102 -5.10 -4.33 12.96
CA VAL A 102 -5.40 -3.14 13.75
C VAL A 102 -6.37 -2.21 13.02
N ALA A 103 -6.21 -2.08 11.71
CA ALA A 103 -7.00 -1.16 10.90
C ALA A 103 -8.37 -1.71 10.52
N ALA A 104 -8.57 -3.03 10.61
CA ALA A 104 -9.81 -3.66 10.19
C ALA A 104 -10.98 -3.11 11.01
N PRO A 105 -12.15 -2.95 10.41
CA PRO A 105 -13.34 -2.58 11.16
C PRO A 105 -13.59 -3.56 12.29
N ARG A 106 -14.18 -3.06 13.38
CA ARG A 106 -14.42 -3.90 14.55
C ARG A 106 -15.19 -5.17 14.16
N SER A 107 -16.19 -5.04 13.31
CA SER A 107 -16.99 -6.18 12.89
C SER A 107 -16.16 -7.23 12.15
N ALA A 108 -15.14 -6.82 11.43
CA ALA A 108 -14.28 -7.74 10.68
C ALA A 108 -13.28 -8.45 11.59
N ARG A 109 -12.93 -7.86 12.72
CA ARG A 109 -11.98 -8.45 13.66
C ARG A 109 -12.64 -9.38 14.65
N GLN A 110 -13.92 -9.29 14.73
CA GLN A 110 -14.70 -10.02 15.71
C GLN A 110 -14.98 -11.40 15.17
N ASN A 111 -14.65 -12.40 15.86
CA ASN A 111 -14.92 -13.75 15.44
C ASN A 111 -14.91 -14.73 16.50
#